data_6c3aa13dbcc7d9a1446f23b791c98b0b
#
_entry.id   6c3aa13dbcc7d9a1446f23b791c98b0b
#
_cell.length_a   1.000
_cell.length_b   1.000
_cell.length_c   1.000
_cell.angle_alpha   90.00
_cell.angle_beta   90.00
_cell.angle_gamma   90.00
#
_symmetry.space_group_name_H-M   'P 1'
#
loop_
_entity.id
_entity.type
_entity.pdbx_description
1 polymer ?
#
loop_
_entity_poly.entity_id
_entity_poly.type
_entity_poly.pdbx_seq_one_letter_code
_entity_poly.pdbx_strand_id
1 'polypeptide(L)'
;MPLEAQKVGVYACGPTVYDYAHIGNFRFNVWVDVMRRVLEWTGHEVKLVMNITDVDDKTIAGATRLKQSLGDYTARYTEAFFDDLCRLRIAPAEHYPRATEHIDEMVKLVERLKARDLAYEEDGSIYFRVERFPDYGKLSRLDPRHLRSTGRIEGDAYDKENIRDFALWKGAKEGEPSWDTRIGLGRPGWHLECSAMSMKYLGETFDIHVGGVDLMFPHHENEIAQSVGATGNPLAQFWLHCDHLIVNGTKMSKSLGNQYTLKQLLDEGHDPVAIRYLLASVHYRKQLNFTYEGLGQANAAVARLRELVLRLEKCTEGLALEGPGEGKAALQRADQGFRETIADDLNTSGALGHMFSLVKATNAALDCGNLASGEATAILAWFHDVDRIWALLPREQQLVERTIEINGAVLEAVGIPISDDNFELVTARMQARADRDFVAADKLRDRLVKRGISLEDTAKGVRWHVDVSGRSG
;
A
#
# COMPACT_ATOMS: atom_id res chain seq x y z
N MET A 1 -18.87 15.67 -1.12
CA MET A 1 -19.59 14.44 -1.52
C MET A 1 -18.89 13.88 -2.73
N PRO A 2 -18.86 12.56 -2.94
CA PRO A 2 -18.26 11.96 -4.13
C PRO A 2 -18.89 12.51 -5.42
N LEU A 3 -18.15 12.49 -6.53
CA LEU A 3 -18.64 12.89 -7.86
C LEU A 3 -19.79 12.00 -8.33
N GLU A 4 -19.71 10.71 -8.03
CA GLU A 4 -20.76 9.73 -8.27
C GLU A 4 -21.22 9.18 -6.90
N ALA A 5 -22.53 9.12 -6.68
CA ALA A 5 -23.06 8.67 -5.40
C ALA A 5 -22.53 7.28 -5.02
N GLN A 6 -22.01 7.16 -3.79
CA GLN A 6 -21.42 5.94 -3.22
C GLN A 6 -20.17 5.38 -3.92
N LYS A 7 -19.66 6.03 -4.98
CA LYS A 7 -18.40 5.64 -5.60
C LYS A 7 -17.34 6.71 -5.37
N VAL A 8 -16.12 6.28 -5.05
CA VAL A 8 -14.99 7.16 -4.77
C VAL A 8 -13.80 6.74 -5.62
N GLY A 9 -13.40 7.61 -6.54
CA GLY A 9 -12.18 7.45 -7.31
C GLY A 9 -10.98 7.99 -6.55
N VAL A 10 -9.97 7.14 -6.32
CA VAL A 10 -8.75 7.50 -5.60
C VAL A 10 -7.54 7.26 -6.48
N TYR A 11 -6.68 8.26 -6.64
CA TYR A 11 -5.36 8.10 -7.24
C TYR A 11 -4.28 8.27 -6.18
N ALA A 12 -3.39 7.29 -6.06
CA ALA A 12 -2.25 7.31 -5.17
C ALA A 12 -0.95 7.34 -5.96
N CYS A 13 -0.06 8.30 -5.67
CA CYS A 13 1.28 8.30 -6.23
C CYS A 13 2.04 7.07 -5.75
N GLY A 14 2.34 6.17 -6.67
CA GLY A 14 3.03 4.93 -6.41
C GLY A 14 4.55 5.08 -6.37
N PRO A 15 5.29 3.97 -6.21
CA PRO A 15 6.73 4.00 -6.09
C PRO A 15 7.43 4.22 -7.42
N THR A 16 8.59 4.91 -7.37
CA THR A 16 9.62 4.78 -8.39
C THR A 16 10.47 3.55 -8.08
N VAL A 17 10.44 2.55 -8.96
CA VAL A 17 10.98 1.21 -8.71
C VAL A 17 12.47 1.10 -9.08
N TYR A 18 13.31 1.93 -8.43
CA TYR A 18 14.77 1.94 -8.62
C TYR A 18 15.54 1.24 -7.49
N ASP A 19 14.88 0.91 -6.39
CA ASP A 19 15.45 0.25 -5.22
C ASP A 19 14.34 -0.39 -4.37
N TYR A 20 14.70 -1.22 -3.38
CA TYR A 20 13.76 -1.75 -2.42
C TYR A 20 13.08 -0.63 -1.63
N ALA A 21 11.77 -0.75 -1.47
CA ALA A 21 10.99 0.20 -0.69
C ALA A 21 11.36 0.13 0.80
N HIS A 22 11.37 1.27 1.46
CA HIS A 22 11.64 1.36 2.89
C HIS A 22 10.34 1.59 3.69
N ILE A 23 10.41 1.44 5.01
CA ILE A 23 9.24 1.56 5.90
C ILE A 23 8.53 2.93 5.79
N GLY A 24 9.23 3.98 5.39
CA GLY A 24 8.62 5.29 5.10
C GLY A 24 7.67 5.26 3.91
N ASN A 25 8.00 4.51 2.85
CA ASN A 25 7.09 4.27 1.74
C ASN A 25 5.87 3.46 2.21
N PHE A 26 6.09 2.42 3.03
CA PHE A 26 5.00 1.60 3.54
C PHE A 26 4.11 2.32 4.56
N ARG A 27 4.60 3.35 5.27
CA ARG A 27 3.74 4.23 6.05
C ARG A 27 2.65 4.85 5.17
N PHE A 28 3.03 5.40 4.02
CA PHE A 28 2.08 5.94 3.05
C PHE A 28 1.12 4.86 2.55
N ASN A 29 1.63 3.72 2.10
CA ASN A 29 0.80 2.64 1.57
C ASN A 29 -0.19 2.05 2.60
N VAL A 30 0.25 1.88 3.86
CA VAL A 30 -0.63 1.43 4.96
C VAL A 30 -1.72 2.47 5.24
N TRP A 31 -1.39 3.76 5.23
CA TRP A 31 -2.37 4.81 5.41
C TRP A 31 -3.39 4.85 4.26
N VAL A 32 -2.95 4.73 3.00
CA VAL A 32 -3.85 4.65 1.84
C VAL A 32 -4.80 3.45 1.96
N ASP A 33 -4.29 2.30 2.39
CA ASP A 33 -5.11 1.09 2.62
C ASP A 33 -6.13 1.32 3.75
N VAL A 34 -5.73 1.94 4.86
CA VAL A 34 -6.66 2.27 5.96
C VAL A 34 -7.72 3.27 5.49
N MET A 35 -7.36 4.32 4.76
CA MET A 35 -8.29 5.28 4.19
C MET A 35 -9.31 4.60 3.27
N ARG A 36 -8.85 3.76 2.34
CA ARG A 36 -9.70 2.96 1.46
C ARG A 36 -10.68 2.12 2.27
N ARG A 37 -10.18 1.37 3.26
CA ARG A 37 -11.01 0.49 4.10
C ARG A 37 -12.03 1.26 4.94
N VAL A 38 -11.70 2.46 5.39
CA VAL A 38 -12.67 3.33 6.09
C VAL A 38 -13.78 3.77 5.13
N LEU A 39 -13.44 4.17 3.90
CA LEU A 39 -14.44 4.52 2.89
C LEU A 39 -15.34 3.31 2.55
N GLU A 40 -14.77 2.13 2.36
CA GLU A 40 -15.53 0.88 2.13
C GLU A 40 -16.39 0.50 3.34
N TRP A 41 -15.87 0.63 4.56
CA TRP A 41 -16.59 0.36 5.80
C TRP A 41 -17.77 1.32 6.02
N THR A 42 -17.66 2.55 5.51
CA THR A 42 -18.75 3.54 5.51
C THR A 42 -19.73 3.39 4.34
N GLY A 43 -19.57 2.34 3.51
CA GLY A 43 -20.52 1.96 2.47
C GLY A 43 -20.23 2.52 1.08
N HIS A 44 -19.00 3.00 0.82
CA HIS A 44 -18.58 3.45 -0.51
C HIS A 44 -17.90 2.32 -1.29
N GLU A 45 -18.10 2.28 -2.58
CA GLU A 45 -17.28 1.54 -3.53
C GLU A 45 -16.06 2.38 -3.89
N VAL A 46 -14.86 1.85 -3.63
CA VAL A 46 -13.61 2.59 -3.87
C VAL A 46 -12.88 2.01 -5.06
N LYS A 47 -12.58 2.85 -6.05
CA LYS A 47 -11.68 2.52 -7.16
C LYS A 47 -10.33 3.18 -6.91
N LEU A 48 -9.37 2.39 -6.44
CA LEU A 48 -7.99 2.84 -6.18
C LEU A 48 -7.11 2.57 -7.40
N VAL A 49 -6.40 3.57 -7.86
CA VAL A 49 -5.36 3.47 -8.89
C VAL A 49 -4.04 3.93 -8.28
N MET A 50 -2.99 3.11 -8.41
CA MET A 50 -1.65 3.43 -7.93
C MET A 50 -0.65 3.16 -9.04
N ASN A 51 0.09 4.15 -9.49
CA ASN A 51 1.05 3.97 -10.58
C ASN A 51 2.33 3.23 -10.14
N ILE A 52 3.02 2.69 -11.12
CA ILE A 52 4.41 2.23 -10.99
C ILE A 52 5.26 3.08 -11.92
N THR A 53 6.13 3.92 -11.36
CA THR A 53 7.11 4.70 -12.14
C THR A 53 8.29 3.80 -12.45
N ASP A 54 8.25 3.18 -13.63
CA ASP A 54 9.27 2.25 -14.13
C ASP A 54 10.22 2.91 -15.15
N VAL A 55 10.09 4.21 -15.40
CA VAL A 55 11.03 5.02 -16.18
C VAL A 55 11.23 6.38 -15.52
N ASP A 56 12.44 6.64 -15.02
CA ASP A 56 12.89 7.94 -14.54
C ASP A 56 14.43 8.00 -14.53
N ASP A 57 15.01 9.15 -14.16
CA ASP A 57 16.47 9.32 -14.11
C ASP A 57 17.16 8.29 -13.19
N LYS A 58 16.50 7.88 -12.07
CA LYS A 58 17.07 6.92 -11.09
C LYS A 58 17.00 5.48 -11.60
N THR A 59 15.87 5.10 -12.22
CA THR A 59 15.70 3.76 -12.78
C THR A 59 16.68 3.54 -13.94
N ILE A 60 16.84 4.54 -14.82
CA ILE A 60 17.79 4.52 -15.93
C ILE A 60 19.23 4.41 -15.42
N ALA A 61 19.63 5.26 -14.48
CA ALA A 61 20.97 5.21 -13.89
C ALA A 61 21.25 3.89 -13.19
N GLY A 62 20.25 3.32 -12.50
CA GLY A 62 20.34 2.01 -11.85
C GLY A 62 20.54 0.86 -12.84
N ALA A 63 19.73 0.80 -13.88
CA ALA A 63 19.81 -0.19 -14.94
C ALA A 63 21.16 -0.13 -15.67
N THR A 64 21.61 1.07 -16.05
CA THR A 64 22.90 1.31 -16.69
C THR A 64 24.06 0.84 -15.82
N ARG A 65 24.05 1.21 -14.53
CA ARG A 65 25.10 0.79 -13.57
C ARG A 65 25.22 -0.73 -13.46
N LEU A 66 24.07 -1.45 -13.48
CA LEU A 66 24.05 -2.92 -13.40
C LEU A 66 24.13 -3.61 -14.77
N LYS A 67 24.20 -2.85 -15.87
CA LYS A 67 24.22 -3.38 -17.24
C LYS A 67 23.02 -4.31 -17.53
N GLN A 68 21.86 -3.94 -17.07
CA GLN A 68 20.59 -4.63 -17.25
C GLN A 68 19.66 -3.83 -18.17
N SER A 69 18.69 -4.50 -18.79
CA SER A 69 17.59 -3.77 -19.44
C SER A 69 16.77 -2.99 -18.38
N LEU A 70 16.15 -1.87 -18.78
CA LEU A 70 15.29 -1.11 -17.86
C LEU A 70 14.14 -1.99 -17.32
N GLY A 71 13.53 -2.83 -18.19
CA GLY A 71 12.45 -3.74 -17.82
C GLY A 71 12.86 -4.75 -16.76
N ASP A 72 14.00 -5.46 -16.96
CA ASP A 72 14.49 -6.46 -15.99
C ASP A 72 14.88 -5.81 -14.67
N TYR A 73 15.49 -4.62 -14.74
CA TYR A 73 15.88 -3.87 -13.55
C TYR A 73 14.67 -3.48 -12.70
N THR A 74 13.64 -2.90 -13.32
CA THR A 74 12.46 -2.39 -12.61
C THR A 74 11.51 -3.51 -12.18
N ALA A 75 11.42 -4.62 -12.94
CA ALA A 75 10.61 -5.78 -12.59
C ALA A 75 10.94 -6.33 -11.21
N ARG A 76 12.24 -6.50 -10.91
CA ARG A 76 12.74 -6.98 -9.63
C ARG A 76 12.20 -6.18 -8.43
N TYR A 77 12.25 -4.85 -8.52
CA TYR A 77 11.82 -3.99 -7.41
C TYR A 77 10.29 -3.86 -7.35
N THR A 78 9.63 -3.99 -8.50
CA THR A 78 8.17 -4.06 -8.58
C THR A 78 7.63 -5.31 -7.89
N GLU A 79 8.23 -6.48 -8.16
CA GLU A 79 7.86 -7.73 -7.49
C GLU A 79 8.08 -7.64 -5.98
N ALA A 80 9.26 -7.16 -5.56
CA ALA A 80 9.55 -6.98 -4.13
C ALA A 80 8.56 -6.02 -3.46
N PHE A 81 8.14 -4.95 -4.14
CA PHE A 81 7.14 -4.03 -3.62
C PHE A 81 5.78 -4.71 -3.42
N PHE A 82 5.31 -5.50 -4.38
CA PHE A 82 4.05 -6.23 -4.24
C PHE A 82 4.10 -7.30 -3.15
N ASP A 83 5.21 -8.01 -3.01
CA ASP A 83 5.42 -8.96 -1.91
C ASP A 83 5.32 -8.27 -0.55
N ASP A 84 5.94 -7.11 -0.42
CA ASP A 84 5.90 -6.31 0.81
C ASP A 84 4.48 -5.77 1.10
N LEU A 85 3.71 -5.33 0.09
CA LEU A 85 2.30 -4.96 0.25
C LEU A 85 1.48 -6.13 0.80
N CYS A 86 1.68 -7.33 0.25
CA CYS A 86 1.00 -8.54 0.69
C CYS A 86 1.34 -8.88 2.17
N ARG A 87 2.62 -8.85 2.54
CA ARG A 87 3.09 -9.10 3.92
C ARG A 87 2.49 -8.13 4.92
N LEU A 88 2.33 -6.86 4.53
CA LEU A 88 1.67 -5.83 5.34
C LEU A 88 0.13 -5.86 5.25
N ARG A 89 -0.47 -6.87 4.59
CA ARG A 89 -1.91 -7.03 4.40
C ARG A 89 -2.59 -5.82 3.75
N ILE A 90 -1.87 -5.11 2.89
CA ILE A 90 -2.41 -4.02 2.08
C ILE A 90 -3.22 -4.65 0.95
N ALA A 91 -4.48 -4.22 0.81
CA ALA A 91 -5.34 -4.69 -0.26
C ALA A 91 -4.82 -4.20 -1.62
N PRO A 92 -4.82 -5.05 -2.67
CA PRO A 92 -4.39 -4.61 -3.99
C PRO A 92 -5.28 -3.49 -4.53
N ALA A 93 -4.67 -2.54 -5.26
CA ALA A 93 -5.43 -1.55 -6.01
C ALA A 93 -6.10 -2.19 -7.23
N GLU A 94 -7.15 -1.57 -7.75
CA GLU A 94 -7.85 -2.04 -8.96
C GLU A 94 -6.95 -1.95 -10.19
N HIS A 95 -6.02 -0.98 -10.20
CA HIS A 95 -5.05 -0.81 -11.29
C HIS A 95 -3.69 -0.37 -10.76
N TYR A 96 -2.64 -0.95 -11.35
CA TYR A 96 -1.26 -0.54 -11.16
C TYR A 96 -0.64 -0.17 -12.53
N PRO A 97 -1.03 0.99 -13.13
CA PRO A 97 -0.49 1.40 -14.42
C PRO A 97 1.01 1.67 -14.36
N ARG A 98 1.74 1.18 -15.35
CA ARG A 98 3.17 1.45 -15.52
C ARG A 98 3.37 2.64 -16.45
N ALA A 99 4.32 3.51 -16.15
CA ALA A 99 4.61 4.68 -16.96
C ALA A 99 4.99 4.30 -18.41
N THR A 100 5.82 3.25 -18.58
CA THR A 100 6.23 2.77 -19.92
C THR A 100 5.09 2.26 -20.79
N GLU A 101 3.97 1.87 -20.21
CA GLU A 101 2.77 1.36 -20.91
C GLU A 101 1.75 2.48 -21.25
N HIS A 102 2.06 3.74 -20.88
CA HIS A 102 1.11 4.87 -20.99
C HIS A 102 1.66 6.06 -21.77
N ILE A 103 2.65 5.81 -22.63
CA ILE A 103 3.30 6.83 -23.44
C ILE A 103 2.29 7.59 -24.33
N ASP A 104 1.35 6.90 -24.95
CA ASP A 104 0.34 7.51 -25.82
C ASP A 104 -0.58 8.51 -25.08
N GLU A 105 -0.95 8.21 -23.84
CA GLU A 105 -1.74 9.10 -23.00
C GLU A 105 -0.96 10.37 -22.63
N MET A 106 0.32 10.21 -22.33
CA MET A 106 1.22 11.32 -22.03
C MET A 106 1.44 12.22 -23.26
N VAL A 107 1.64 11.63 -24.43
CA VAL A 107 1.75 12.33 -25.70
C VAL A 107 0.48 13.18 -25.98
N LYS A 108 -0.71 12.59 -25.83
CA LYS A 108 -1.99 13.28 -25.98
C LYS A 108 -2.13 14.45 -25.01
N LEU A 109 -1.67 14.29 -23.77
CA LEU A 109 -1.72 15.35 -22.77
C LEU A 109 -0.81 16.52 -23.17
N VAL A 110 0.41 16.24 -23.64
CA VAL A 110 1.35 17.26 -24.13
C VAL A 110 0.78 17.99 -25.35
N GLU A 111 0.17 17.28 -26.31
CA GLU A 111 -0.49 17.88 -27.48
C GLU A 111 -1.61 18.87 -27.06
N ARG A 112 -2.42 18.50 -26.05
CA ARG A 112 -3.47 19.38 -25.49
C ARG A 112 -2.87 20.65 -24.87
N LEU A 113 -1.76 20.51 -24.13
CA LEU A 113 -1.05 21.64 -23.52
C LEU A 113 -0.42 22.57 -24.59
N LYS A 114 0.20 22.01 -25.65
CA LYS A 114 0.72 22.78 -26.79
C LYS A 114 -0.40 23.55 -27.50
N ALA A 115 -1.53 22.94 -27.73
CA ALA A 115 -2.69 23.58 -28.37
C ALA A 115 -3.25 24.80 -27.57
N ARG A 116 -2.97 24.84 -26.26
CA ARG A 116 -3.37 25.95 -25.36
C ARG A 116 -2.23 26.92 -25.06
N ASP A 117 -1.09 26.81 -25.74
CA ASP A 117 0.12 27.61 -25.53
C ASP A 117 0.67 27.54 -24.09
N LEU A 118 0.44 26.40 -23.40
CA LEU A 118 0.98 26.11 -22.08
C LEU A 118 2.24 25.25 -22.13
N ALA A 119 2.64 24.81 -23.33
CA ALA A 119 3.86 24.05 -23.53
C ALA A 119 4.62 24.57 -24.75
N TYR A 120 5.95 24.53 -24.69
CA TYR A 120 6.86 24.94 -25.77
C TYR A 120 8.02 23.93 -25.89
N GLU A 121 8.61 23.95 -27.08
CA GLU A 121 9.75 23.05 -27.39
C GLU A 121 11.04 23.87 -27.38
N GLU A 122 12.09 23.32 -26.80
CA GLU A 122 13.42 23.91 -26.80
C GLU A 122 14.47 22.80 -26.59
N ASP A 123 15.52 22.83 -27.41
CA ASP A 123 16.64 21.88 -27.40
C ASP A 123 16.17 20.38 -27.47
N GLY A 124 15.10 20.12 -28.26
CA GLY A 124 14.54 18.76 -28.43
C GLY A 124 13.71 18.24 -27.25
N SER A 125 13.51 19.07 -26.21
CA SER A 125 12.65 18.77 -25.06
C SER A 125 11.43 19.68 -25.06
N ILE A 126 10.34 19.25 -24.39
CA ILE A 126 9.11 20.04 -24.26
C ILE A 126 8.91 20.40 -22.80
N TYR A 127 8.70 21.68 -22.55
CA TYR A 127 8.55 22.24 -21.20
C TYR A 127 7.15 22.83 -21.01
N PHE A 128 6.64 22.75 -19.77
CA PHE A 128 5.43 23.48 -19.35
C PHE A 128 5.79 24.93 -19.03
N ARG A 129 4.99 25.88 -19.52
CA ARG A 129 5.16 27.31 -19.33
C ARG A 129 4.42 27.77 -18.07
N VAL A 130 5.12 27.78 -16.93
CA VAL A 130 4.52 28.07 -15.62
C VAL A 130 3.92 29.47 -15.55
N GLU A 131 4.56 30.47 -16.17
CA GLU A 131 4.08 31.84 -16.17
C GLU A 131 2.67 32.04 -16.80
N ARG A 132 2.24 31.09 -17.64
CA ARG A 132 0.91 31.07 -18.26
C ARG A 132 -0.15 30.34 -17.47
N PHE A 133 0.20 29.83 -16.31
CA PHE A 133 -0.73 29.14 -15.38
C PHE A 133 -0.83 29.94 -14.06
N PRO A 134 -1.73 30.96 -13.98
CA PRO A 134 -1.75 31.89 -12.86
C PRO A 134 -2.10 31.26 -11.51
N ASP A 135 -2.67 30.05 -11.51
CA ASP A 135 -3.06 29.30 -10.31
C ASP A 135 -1.93 28.43 -9.73
N TYR A 136 -0.74 28.46 -10.34
CA TYR A 136 0.40 27.68 -9.88
C TYR A 136 0.81 28.06 -8.45
N GLY A 137 1.02 27.05 -7.62
CA GLY A 137 1.42 27.24 -6.22
C GLY A 137 0.27 27.36 -5.22
N LYS A 138 -1.01 27.25 -5.65
CA LYS A 138 -2.17 27.34 -4.74
C LYS A 138 -2.25 26.19 -3.76
N LEU A 139 -1.96 24.95 -4.17
CA LEU A 139 -2.01 23.78 -3.29
C LEU A 139 -0.94 23.87 -2.19
N SER A 140 0.27 24.18 -2.56
CA SER A 140 1.44 24.30 -1.68
C SER A 140 1.51 25.65 -0.94
N ARG A 141 0.55 26.56 -1.20
CA ARG A 141 0.46 27.90 -0.61
C ARG A 141 1.74 28.70 -0.79
N LEU A 142 2.35 28.60 -1.96
CA LEU A 142 3.52 29.40 -2.30
C LEU A 142 3.15 30.88 -2.40
N ASP A 143 4.04 31.75 -1.92
CA ASP A 143 3.83 33.19 -2.05
C ASP A 143 4.01 33.59 -3.53
N PRO A 144 2.97 34.14 -4.19
CA PRO A 144 3.07 34.56 -5.60
C PRO A 144 4.19 35.55 -5.88
N ARG A 145 4.67 36.27 -4.86
CA ARG A 145 5.77 37.23 -4.96
C ARG A 145 7.11 36.56 -5.17
N HIS A 146 7.27 35.29 -4.76
CA HIS A 146 8.44 34.48 -4.95
C HIS A 146 8.39 33.64 -6.24
N LEU A 147 7.22 33.65 -6.93
CA LEU A 147 6.96 32.93 -8.18
C LEU A 147 7.62 33.59 -9.41
N ARG A 148 8.84 34.10 -9.30
CA ARG A 148 9.53 34.58 -10.48
C ARG A 148 10.15 33.42 -11.23
N SER A 149 9.65 33.16 -12.43
CA SER A 149 10.26 32.24 -13.39
C SER A 149 11.69 32.65 -13.69
N THR A 150 12.68 31.88 -13.25
CA THR A 150 14.11 32.15 -13.47
C THR A 150 14.78 30.98 -14.21
N GLY A 151 14.20 30.54 -15.34
CA GLY A 151 14.81 29.53 -16.21
C GLY A 151 14.15 28.15 -16.15
N ARG A 152 14.82 27.15 -16.74
CA ARG A 152 14.34 25.79 -16.96
C ARG A 152 15.01 24.82 -16.01
N ILE A 153 14.31 23.71 -15.69
CA ILE A 153 14.89 22.55 -14.98
C ILE A 153 14.71 21.30 -15.85
N GLU A 154 15.80 20.65 -16.21
CA GLU A 154 15.79 19.34 -16.87
C GLU A 154 15.62 18.19 -15.88
N GLY A 155 16.11 18.34 -14.64
CA GLY A 155 16.00 17.33 -13.59
C GLY A 155 14.71 17.43 -12.80
N ASP A 156 14.38 16.37 -12.04
CA ASP A 156 13.16 16.30 -11.23
C ASP A 156 13.37 16.86 -9.81
N ALA A 157 14.53 17.47 -9.52
CA ALA A 157 14.85 18.11 -8.25
C ALA A 157 14.66 19.63 -8.30
N TYR A 158 13.79 20.15 -7.45
CA TYR A 158 13.42 21.56 -7.38
C TYR A 158 13.88 22.21 -6.08
N ASP A 159 14.29 23.49 -6.20
CA ASP A 159 14.40 24.37 -5.05
C ASP A 159 13.08 25.14 -4.89
N LYS A 160 12.48 25.12 -3.69
CA LYS A 160 11.19 25.77 -3.40
C LYS A 160 11.22 27.31 -3.62
N GLU A 161 12.41 27.89 -3.68
CA GLU A 161 12.60 29.32 -3.87
C GLU A 161 12.66 29.74 -5.35
N ASN A 162 12.78 28.77 -6.28
CA ASN A 162 12.93 29.03 -7.72
C ASN A 162 11.92 28.21 -8.53
N ILE A 163 10.76 28.78 -8.81
CA ILE A 163 9.80 28.20 -9.74
C ILE A 163 10.29 28.37 -11.16
N ARG A 164 10.35 27.27 -11.88
CA ARG A 164 10.86 27.20 -13.25
C ARG A 164 9.93 26.39 -14.12
N ASP A 165 10.01 26.62 -15.43
CA ASP A 165 9.38 25.74 -16.39
C ASP A 165 9.94 24.32 -16.25
N PHE A 166 9.07 23.31 -16.20
CA PHE A 166 9.44 21.93 -15.97
C PHE A 166 9.23 21.06 -17.20
N ALA A 167 10.05 20.03 -17.34
CA ALA A 167 10.01 19.14 -18.48
C ALA A 167 8.73 18.28 -18.49
N LEU A 168 8.00 18.33 -19.59
CA LEU A 168 6.89 17.43 -19.93
C LEU A 168 7.42 16.22 -20.72
N TRP A 169 8.33 16.47 -21.67
CA TRP A 169 8.95 15.47 -22.52
C TRP A 169 10.44 15.77 -22.65
N LYS A 170 11.28 14.86 -22.24
CA LYS A 170 12.74 15.00 -22.28
C LYS A 170 13.24 14.43 -23.59
N GLY A 171 13.97 15.22 -24.37
CA GLY A 171 14.61 14.79 -25.63
C GLY A 171 15.53 13.58 -25.42
N ALA A 172 15.62 12.72 -26.43
CA ALA A 172 16.44 11.53 -26.37
C ALA A 172 17.91 11.83 -26.11
N LYS A 173 18.52 11.04 -25.22
CA LYS A 173 19.96 11.05 -24.96
C LYS A 173 20.56 9.70 -25.35
N GLU A 174 21.80 9.72 -25.83
CA GLU A 174 22.49 8.48 -26.20
C GLU A 174 22.59 7.50 -25.03
N GLY A 175 22.16 6.27 -25.24
CA GLY A 175 22.17 5.22 -24.21
C GLY A 175 20.99 5.27 -23.21
N GLU A 176 20.07 6.24 -23.32
CA GLU A 176 18.82 6.27 -22.54
C GLU A 176 17.64 5.66 -23.30
N PRO A 177 16.67 5.05 -22.60
CA PRO A 177 15.41 4.63 -23.22
C PRO A 177 14.68 5.83 -23.82
N SER A 178 14.13 5.65 -25.01
CA SER A 178 13.38 6.70 -25.70
C SER A 178 12.28 6.09 -26.56
N TRP A 179 11.22 6.87 -26.79
CA TRP A 179 10.08 6.51 -27.63
C TRP A 179 9.99 7.49 -28.79
N ASP A 180 9.84 6.93 -30.01
CA ASP A 180 9.55 7.72 -31.19
C ASP A 180 8.05 8.01 -31.24
N THR A 181 7.69 9.27 -31.11
CA THR A 181 6.31 9.72 -30.95
C THR A 181 5.99 10.92 -31.80
N ARG A 182 4.70 11.28 -31.90
CA ARG A 182 4.24 12.46 -32.66
C ARG A 182 4.77 13.78 -32.11
N ILE A 183 5.23 13.82 -30.85
CA ILE A 183 5.81 15.00 -30.20
C ILE A 183 7.34 15.01 -30.21
N GLY A 184 7.96 14.01 -30.87
CA GLY A 184 9.41 13.86 -31.00
C GLY A 184 9.95 12.64 -30.30
N LEU A 185 11.22 12.34 -30.57
CA LEU A 185 11.96 11.24 -29.95
C LEU A 185 12.39 11.63 -28.54
N GLY A 186 12.01 10.85 -27.51
CA GLY A 186 12.34 11.18 -26.14
C GLY A 186 11.63 10.29 -25.11
N ARG A 187 11.49 10.79 -23.91
CA ARG A 187 10.83 10.12 -22.78
C ARG A 187 10.03 11.09 -21.90
N PRO A 188 9.06 10.61 -21.12
CA PRO A 188 8.25 11.47 -20.27
C PRO A 188 9.06 12.15 -19.16
N GLY A 189 8.61 13.35 -18.77
CA GLY A 189 8.96 13.95 -17.50
C GLY A 189 8.14 13.31 -16.38
N TRP A 190 8.71 13.18 -15.22
CA TRP A 190 8.13 12.46 -14.06
C TRP A 190 6.71 12.90 -13.68
N HIS A 191 6.40 14.20 -13.76
CA HIS A 191 5.09 14.72 -13.37
C HIS A 191 3.97 14.41 -14.38
N LEU A 192 4.34 14.20 -15.64
CA LEU A 192 3.39 13.92 -16.72
C LEU A 192 2.72 12.54 -16.56
N GLU A 193 3.44 11.60 -15.97
CA GLU A 193 3.01 10.21 -15.78
C GLU A 193 1.72 10.13 -14.99
N CYS A 194 1.72 10.69 -13.78
CA CYS A 194 0.56 10.65 -12.88
C CYS A 194 -0.64 11.41 -13.44
N SER A 195 -0.43 12.56 -14.08
CA SER A 195 -1.50 13.30 -14.74
C SER A 195 -2.18 12.46 -15.84
N ALA A 196 -1.38 11.85 -16.71
CA ALA A 196 -1.92 11.06 -17.83
C ALA A 196 -2.60 9.78 -17.35
N MET A 197 -1.97 9.04 -16.42
CA MET A 197 -2.50 7.77 -15.92
C MET A 197 -3.73 7.97 -15.05
N SER A 198 -3.77 8.97 -14.15
CA SER A 198 -4.95 9.25 -13.34
C SER A 198 -6.16 9.58 -14.21
N MET A 199 -5.99 10.46 -15.20
CA MET A 199 -7.07 10.82 -16.12
C MET A 199 -7.56 9.64 -16.96
N LYS A 200 -6.68 8.71 -17.37
CA LYS A 200 -7.07 7.52 -18.12
C LYS A 200 -7.99 6.61 -17.32
N TYR A 201 -7.70 6.37 -16.06
CA TYR A 201 -8.41 5.38 -15.24
C TYR A 201 -9.57 5.94 -14.43
N LEU A 202 -9.51 7.24 -14.07
CA LEU A 202 -10.48 7.88 -13.18
C LEU A 202 -11.24 9.03 -13.85
N GLY A 203 -10.85 9.43 -15.07
CA GLY A 203 -11.45 10.57 -15.77
C GLY A 203 -10.70 11.88 -15.51
N GLU A 204 -11.11 12.94 -16.20
CA GLU A 204 -10.45 14.26 -16.15
C GLU A 204 -10.57 14.92 -14.76
N THR A 205 -11.57 14.53 -13.99
CA THR A 205 -11.77 14.92 -12.59
C THR A 205 -12.18 13.70 -11.80
N PHE A 206 -11.55 13.49 -10.65
CA PHE A 206 -11.86 12.39 -9.73
C PHE A 206 -11.92 12.89 -8.27
N ASP A 207 -12.23 11.99 -7.31
CA ASP A 207 -12.55 12.44 -5.96
C ASP A 207 -11.33 12.78 -5.14
N ILE A 208 -10.35 11.87 -5.00
CA ILE A 208 -9.26 11.99 -4.04
C ILE A 208 -7.91 11.68 -4.69
N HIS A 209 -6.97 12.62 -4.58
CA HIS A 209 -5.57 12.40 -4.93
C HIS A 209 -4.72 12.36 -3.66
N VAL A 210 -3.89 11.33 -3.52
CA VAL A 210 -3.08 11.11 -2.32
C VAL A 210 -1.60 10.94 -2.62
N GLY A 211 -0.74 11.47 -1.75
CA GLY A 211 0.72 11.34 -1.84
C GLY A 211 1.43 11.61 -0.53
N GLY A 212 2.74 11.49 -0.52
CA GLY A 212 3.56 11.99 0.57
C GLY A 212 3.54 13.52 0.62
N VAL A 213 3.79 14.12 1.78
CA VAL A 213 3.84 15.59 1.93
C VAL A 213 4.93 16.24 1.06
N ASP A 214 5.98 15.50 0.74
CA ASP A 214 7.06 15.90 -0.15
C ASP A 214 6.62 16.00 -1.63
N LEU A 215 5.57 15.29 -2.01
CA LEU A 215 4.98 15.35 -3.34
C LEU A 215 4.08 16.58 -3.53
N MET A 216 3.64 17.24 -2.45
CA MET A 216 2.79 18.43 -2.56
C MET A 216 3.42 19.49 -3.49
N PHE A 217 4.74 19.69 -3.33
CA PHE A 217 5.54 20.53 -4.22
C PHE A 217 6.88 19.83 -4.52
N PRO A 218 7.28 19.76 -5.81
CA PRO A 218 6.59 20.35 -6.97
C PRO A 218 5.57 19.39 -7.64
N HIS A 219 5.56 18.10 -7.30
CA HIS A 219 4.92 17.05 -8.10
C HIS A 219 3.41 17.29 -8.31
N HIS A 220 2.63 17.42 -7.23
CA HIS A 220 1.19 17.64 -7.34
C HIS A 220 0.82 19.01 -7.89
N GLU A 221 1.60 20.06 -7.61
CA GLU A 221 1.41 21.36 -8.28
C GLU A 221 1.61 21.24 -9.78
N ASN A 222 2.61 20.48 -10.23
CA ASN A 222 2.85 20.26 -11.66
C ASN A 222 1.74 19.41 -12.28
N GLU A 223 1.23 18.41 -11.58
CA GLU A 223 0.07 17.62 -12.04
C GLU A 223 -1.18 18.50 -12.19
N ILE A 224 -1.45 19.39 -11.23
CA ILE A 224 -2.55 20.36 -11.32
C ILE A 224 -2.36 21.25 -12.54
N ALA A 225 -1.17 21.81 -12.72
CA ALA A 225 -0.87 22.69 -13.86
C ALA A 225 -1.07 21.97 -15.20
N GLN A 226 -0.60 20.74 -15.32
CA GLN A 226 -0.76 19.90 -16.52
C GLN A 226 -2.24 19.58 -16.78
N SER A 227 -2.92 19.06 -15.78
CA SER A 227 -4.28 18.54 -15.94
C SER A 227 -5.31 19.65 -16.11
N VAL A 228 -5.28 20.67 -15.25
CA VAL A 228 -6.15 21.84 -15.36
C VAL A 228 -5.81 22.65 -16.61
N GLY A 229 -4.52 22.81 -16.90
CA GLY A 229 -4.06 23.45 -18.14
C GLY A 229 -4.60 22.77 -19.39
N ALA A 230 -4.64 21.44 -19.43
CA ALA A 230 -5.13 20.69 -20.58
C ALA A 230 -6.66 20.60 -20.67
N THR A 231 -7.37 20.56 -19.53
CA THR A 231 -8.81 20.28 -19.48
C THR A 231 -9.66 21.53 -19.18
N GLY A 232 -9.17 22.41 -18.34
CA GLY A 232 -9.93 23.51 -17.73
C GLY A 232 -10.70 23.06 -16.48
N ASN A 233 -10.64 21.78 -16.09
CA ASN A 233 -11.32 21.19 -14.95
C ASN A 233 -10.32 20.85 -13.84
N PRO A 234 -10.71 20.88 -12.54
CA PRO A 234 -9.85 20.41 -11.45
C PRO A 234 -9.55 18.92 -11.62
N LEU A 235 -8.29 18.51 -11.38
CA LEU A 235 -7.89 17.10 -11.48
C LEU A 235 -8.54 16.27 -10.38
N ALA A 236 -8.49 16.73 -9.12
CA ALA A 236 -9.09 16.06 -7.97
C ALA A 236 -9.85 17.05 -7.10
N GLN A 237 -10.93 16.56 -6.45
CA GLN A 237 -11.69 17.38 -5.49
C GLN A 237 -10.95 17.54 -4.16
N PHE A 238 -10.26 16.49 -3.72
CA PHE A 238 -9.52 16.49 -2.45
C PHE A 238 -8.08 16.03 -2.67
N TRP A 239 -7.17 16.76 -2.03
CA TRP A 239 -5.74 16.44 -2.00
C TRP A 239 -5.35 16.09 -0.56
N LEU A 240 -4.87 14.88 -0.33
CA LEU A 240 -4.47 14.42 0.99
C LEU A 240 -3.00 14.03 0.99
N HIS A 241 -2.28 14.46 2.03
CA HIS A 241 -0.84 14.26 2.14
C HIS A 241 -0.47 13.58 3.44
N CYS A 242 0.24 12.46 3.34
CA CYS A 242 0.78 11.73 4.48
C CYS A 242 2.14 12.32 4.88
N ASP A 243 2.31 12.67 6.15
CA ASP A 243 3.59 13.20 6.66
C ASP A 243 4.64 12.09 6.79
N HIS A 244 5.90 12.50 6.88
CA HIS A 244 7.07 11.63 6.86
C HIS A 244 7.15 10.66 8.04
N LEU A 245 7.86 9.55 7.81
CA LEU A 245 8.42 8.73 8.85
C LEU A 245 9.85 9.18 9.14
N ILE A 246 10.14 9.44 10.41
CA ILE A 246 11.48 9.70 10.92
C ILE A 246 11.95 8.51 11.76
N VAL A 247 13.24 8.37 11.98
CA VAL A 247 13.84 7.26 12.73
C VAL A 247 14.67 7.84 13.89
N ASN A 248 14.34 7.44 15.11
CA ASN A 248 15.02 7.94 16.32
C ASN A 248 15.13 9.48 16.35
N GLY A 249 14.02 10.16 15.98
CA GLY A 249 13.94 11.62 15.98
C GLY A 249 14.65 12.32 14.81
N THR A 250 15.24 11.58 13.87
CA THR A 250 15.97 12.14 12.71
C THR A 250 15.38 11.71 11.38
N LYS A 251 15.59 12.52 10.34
CA LYS A 251 15.16 12.15 8.97
C LYS A 251 15.82 10.85 8.54
N MET A 252 15.04 9.95 7.99
CA MET A 252 15.53 8.70 7.41
C MET A 252 16.32 8.97 6.13
N SER A 253 17.54 8.45 6.04
CA SER A 253 18.37 8.55 4.83
C SER A 253 19.40 7.42 4.74
N LYS A 254 19.79 7.08 3.50
CA LYS A 254 20.85 6.09 3.24
C LYS A 254 22.19 6.51 3.81
N SER A 255 22.52 7.80 3.72
CA SER A 255 23.79 8.34 4.19
C SER A 255 23.96 8.28 5.72
N LEU A 256 22.85 8.29 6.47
CA LEU A 256 22.85 8.14 7.92
C LEU A 256 22.77 6.67 8.37
N GLY A 257 22.62 5.72 7.45
CA GLY A 257 22.50 4.30 7.79
C GLY A 257 21.25 3.95 8.61
N ASN A 258 20.26 4.84 8.66
CA ASN A 258 19.03 4.67 9.43
C ASN A 258 17.81 4.38 8.54
N GLN A 259 18.03 3.85 7.35
CA GLN A 259 16.97 3.43 6.42
C GLN A 259 16.69 1.94 6.59
N TYR A 260 15.46 1.60 6.92
CA TYR A 260 15.01 0.21 7.10
C TYR A 260 14.08 -0.19 5.98
N THR A 261 14.34 -1.34 5.35
CA THR A 261 13.39 -2.02 4.47
C THR A 261 12.48 -2.93 5.29
N LEU A 262 11.31 -3.28 4.74
CA LEU A 262 10.44 -4.25 5.41
C LEU A 262 11.17 -5.60 5.55
N LYS A 263 11.87 -6.04 4.50
CA LYS A 263 12.63 -7.29 4.52
C LYS A 263 13.60 -7.36 5.69
N GLN A 264 14.38 -6.29 5.97
CA GLN A 264 15.30 -6.28 7.11
C GLN A 264 14.60 -6.52 8.44
N LEU A 265 13.47 -5.84 8.69
CA LEU A 265 12.70 -6.01 9.93
C LEU A 265 12.12 -7.44 10.04
N LEU A 266 11.69 -8.03 8.93
CA LEU A 266 11.19 -9.40 8.91
C LEU A 266 12.31 -10.43 9.14
N ASP A 267 13.50 -10.22 8.55
CA ASP A 267 14.68 -11.05 8.76
C ASP A 267 15.17 -10.99 10.23
N GLU A 268 14.92 -9.88 10.93
CA GLU A 268 15.14 -9.72 12.37
C GLU A 268 14.06 -10.38 13.24
N GLY A 269 13.02 -10.96 12.63
CA GLY A 269 11.96 -11.71 13.32
C GLY A 269 10.76 -10.86 13.77
N HIS A 270 10.61 -9.63 13.27
CA HIS A 270 9.47 -8.78 13.61
C HIS A 270 8.19 -9.20 12.87
N ASP A 271 7.04 -9.20 13.57
CA ASP A 271 5.73 -9.50 12.98
C ASP A 271 5.30 -8.39 11.99
N PRO A 272 5.03 -8.70 10.71
CA PRO A 272 4.57 -7.72 9.74
C PRO A 272 3.27 -7.01 10.15
N VAL A 273 2.41 -7.69 10.92
CA VAL A 273 1.16 -7.10 11.44
C VAL A 273 1.45 -6.04 12.52
N ALA A 274 2.46 -6.27 13.35
CA ALA A 274 2.90 -5.26 14.31
C ALA A 274 3.54 -4.05 13.63
N ILE A 275 4.30 -4.29 12.55
CA ILE A 275 4.81 -3.21 11.70
C ILE A 275 3.64 -2.41 11.09
N ARG A 276 2.65 -3.09 10.50
CA ARG A 276 1.43 -2.46 9.98
C ARG A 276 0.73 -1.62 11.05
N TYR A 277 0.52 -2.19 12.25
CA TYR A 277 -0.09 -1.48 13.38
C TYR A 277 0.69 -0.19 13.72
N LEU A 278 2.01 -0.29 13.86
CA LEU A 278 2.86 0.88 14.15
C LEU A 278 2.70 1.95 13.08
N LEU A 279 2.75 1.58 11.79
CA LEU A 279 2.63 2.52 10.67
C LEU A 279 1.25 3.20 10.60
N ALA A 280 0.18 2.53 11.05
CA ALA A 280 -1.19 3.07 11.12
C ALA A 280 -1.49 3.84 12.42
N SER A 281 -0.68 3.69 13.48
CA SER A 281 -1.01 4.15 14.83
C SER A 281 -0.96 5.67 15.04
N VAL A 282 -0.30 6.39 14.15
CA VAL A 282 -0.15 7.85 14.20
C VAL A 282 -0.94 8.49 13.07
N HIS A 283 -1.67 9.55 13.40
CA HIS A 283 -2.44 10.33 12.43
C HIS A 283 -1.57 10.71 11.21
N TYR A 284 -2.12 10.58 10.00
CA TYR A 284 -1.34 10.74 8.76
C TYR A 284 -0.73 12.14 8.58
N ARG A 285 -1.34 13.18 9.15
CA ARG A 285 -0.80 14.56 9.12
C ARG A 285 0.32 14.80 10.13
N LYS A 286 0.72 13.79 10.91
CA LYS A 286 1.79 13.91 11.90
C LYS A 286 2.94 12.99 11.54
N GLN A 287 4.16 13.43 11.82
CA GLN A 287 5.33 12.58 11.66
C GLN A 287 5.27 11.34 12.55
N LEU A 288 5.58 10.18 12.00
CA LEU A 288 5.75 8.97 12.76
C LEU A 288 7.24 8.80 13.10
N ASN A 289 7.56 8.73 14.38
CA ASN A 289 8.90 8.40 14.82
C ASN A 289 9.03 6.87 15.01
N PHE A 290 9.70 6.22 14.07
CA PHE A 290 10.04 4.80 14.20
C PHE A 290 11.16 4.59 15.22
N THR A 291 10.91 3.67 16.16
CA THR A 291 11.92 3.17 17.10
C THR A 291 11.69 1.68 17.31
N TYR A 292 12.72 0.90 17.63
CA TYR A 292 12.58 -0.51 18.00
C TYR A 292 11.74 -0.69 19.28
N GLU A 293 11.79 0.24 20.21
CA GLU A 293 10.93 0.25 21.39
C GLU A 293 9.46 0.40 20.99
N GLY A 294 9.14 1.36 20.10
CA GLY A 294 7.79 1.54 19.54
C GLY A 294 7.29 0.29 18.80
N LEU A 295 8.17 -0.39 18.06
CA LEU A 295 7.84 -1.65 17.41
C LEU A 295 7.57 -2.76 18.44
N GLY A 296 8.35 -2.82 19.52
CA GLY A 296 8.08 -3.74 20.65
C GLY A 296 6.73 -3.48 21.31
N GLN A 297 6.36 -2.20 21.51
CA GLN A 297 5.03 -1.82 22.03
C GLN A 297 3.91 -2.20 21.05
N ALA A 298 4.11 -2.05 19.74
CA ALA A 298 3.18 -2.47 18.70
C ALA A 298 2.96 -3.99 18.73
N ASN A 299 4.03 -4.79 18.83
CA ASN A 299 3.94 -6.24 19.01
C ASN A 299 3.09 -6.62 20.22
N ALA A 300 3.33 -6.00 21.37
CA ALA A 300 2.56 -6.26 22.59
C ALA A 300 1.09 -5.85 22.45
N ALA A 301 0.78 -4.77 21.73
CA ALA A 301 -0.58 -4.33 21.47
C ALA A 301 -1.34 -5.34 20.59
N VAL A 302 -0.74 -5.77 19.47
CA VAL A 302 -1.33 -6.76 18.58
C VAL A 302 -1.52 -8.11 19.29
N ALA A 303 -0.54 -8.55 20.07
CA ALA A 303 -0.65 -9.80 20.86
C ALA A 303 -1.81 -9.74 21.83
N ARG A 304 -1.98 -8.64 22.59
CA ARG A 304 -3.12 -8.47 23.52
C ARG A 304 -4.47 -8.48 22.82
N LEU A 305 -4.57 -7.88 21.63
CA LEU A 305 -5.80 -7.90 20.84
C LEU A 305 -6.13 -9.34 20.40
N ARG A 306 -5.14 -10.07 19.87
CA ARG A 306 -5.31 -11.45 19.41
C ARG A 306 -5.68 -12.39 20.58
N GLU A 307 -5.04 -12.22 21.72
CA GLU A 307 -5.34 -13.01 22.94
C GLU A 307 -6.78 -12.76 23.40
N LEU A 308 -7.22 -11.49 23.44
CA LEU A 308 -8.60 -11.19 23.80
C LEU A 308 -9.60 -11.86 22.86
N VAL A 309 -9.38 -11.79 21.55
CA VAL A 309 -10.26 -12.44 20.56
C VAL A 309 -10.36 -13.93 20.81
N LEU A 310 -9.23 -14.63 21.02
CA LEU A 310 -9.23 -16.06 21.37
C LEU A 310 -9.96 -16.37 22.68
N ARG A 311 -9.87 -15.48 23.69
CA ARG A 311 -10.62 -15.63 24.94
C ARG A 311 -12.12 -15.46 24.73
N LEU A 312 -12.53 -14.50 23.90
CA LEU A 312 -13.93 -14.27 23.55
C LEU A 312 -14.52 -15.44 22.76
N GLU A 313 -13.81 -15.99 21.78
CA GLU A 313 -14.22 -17.18 21.02
C GLU A 313 -14.52 -18.35 21.96
N LYS A 314 -13.65 -18.65 22.92
CA LYS A 314 -13.87 -19.69 23.93
C LYS A 314 -15.09 -19.41 24.82
N CYS A 315 -15.38 -18.14 25.15
CA CYS A 315 -16.56 -17.77 25.93
C CYS A 315 -17.86 -17.94 25.17
N THR A 316 -17.84 -17.81 23.84
CA THR A 316 -19.04 -18.02 23.01
C THR A 316 -19.38 -19.48 22.79
N GLU A 317 -18.42 -20.40 22.93
CA GLU A 317 -18.61 -21.85 22.83
C GLU A 317 -19.16 -22.51 24.13
N GLY A 318 -19.14 -21.77 25.25
CA GLY A 318 -19.54 -22.29 26.58
C GLY A 318 -20.99 -22.03 26.94
N LEU A 319 -21.44 -22.61 28.09
CA LEU A 319 -22.75 -22.37 28.67
C LEU A 319 -22.92 -20.88 28.99
N ALA A 320 -24.08 -20.33 28.64
CA ALA A 320 -24.42 -18.92 28.85
C ALA A 320 -24.22 -18.50 30.32
N LEU A 321 -23.25 -17.64 30.57
CA LEU A 321 -23.13 -16.94 31.84
C LEU A 321 -24.09 -15.76 31.80
N GLU A 322 -25.04 -15.70 32.75
CA GLU A 322 -25.85 -14.52 33.01
C GLU A 322 -25.02 -13.57 33.89
N GLY A 323 -24.44 -12.55 33.31
CA GLY A 323 -23.65 -11.55 34.02
C GLY A 323 -24.36 -10.20 34.11
N PRO A 324 -23.85 -9.25 34.93
CA PRO A 324 -24.51 -7.97 35.25
C PRO A 324 -24.50 -6.92 34.12
N GLY A 325 -24.00 -7.21 32.90
CA GLY A 325 -24.18 -6.31 31.75
C GLY A 325 -23.17 -5.16 31.60
N GLU A 326 -22.00 -5.26 32.22
CA GLU A 326 -20.94 -4.23 32.11
C GLU A 326 -20.30 -4.16 30.70
N GLY A 327 -20.27 -5.28 29.99
CA GLY A 327 -19.72 -5.40 28.64
C GLY A 327 -20.49 -4.57 27.62
N LYS A 328 -21.83 -4.52 27.71
CA LYS A 328 -22.69 -3.76 26.79
C LYS A 328 -22.40 -2.27 26.83
N ALA A 329 -22.30 -1.67 28.02
CA ALA A 329 -22.02 -0.25 28.18
C ALA A 329 -20.60 0.12 27.70
N ALA A 330 -19.61 -0.78 27.91
CA ALA A 330 -18.25 -0.59 27.40
C ALA A 330 -18.22 -0.63 25.87
N LEU A 331 -18.93 -1.58 25.25
CA LEU A 331 -19.05 -1.71 23.80
C LEU A 331 -19.72 -0.47 23.18
N GLN A 332 -20.81 0.01 23.74
CA GLN A 332 -21.50 1.20 23.21
C GLN A 332 -20.59 2.43 23.22
N ARG A 333 -19.87 2.67 24.32
CA ARG A 333 -18.89 3.78 24.38
C ARG A 333 -17.77 3.63 23.38
N ALA A 334 -17.27 2.42 23.21
CA ALA A 334 -16.18 2.14 22.26
C ALA A 334 -16.65 2.33 20.82
N ASP A 335 -17.81 1.81 20.44
CA ASP A 335 -18.36 1.94 19.09
C ASP A 335 -18.63 3.39 18.74
N GLN A 336 -19.33 4.13 19.62
CA GLN A 336 -19.59 5.54 19.38
C GLN A 336 -18.30 6.34 19.22
N GLY A 337 -17.37 6.22 20.18
CA GLY A 337 -16.12 6.98 20.13
C GLY A 337 -15.23 6.57 18.94
N PHE A 338 -15.23 5.29 18.57
CA PHE A 338 -14.52 4.80 17.37
C PHE A 338 -15.06 5.46 16.10
N ARG A 339 -16.38 5.42 15.89
CA ARG A 339 -17.04 5.99 14.70
C ARG A 339 -16.83 7.49 14.59
N GLU A 340 -17.03 8.22 15.68
CA GLU A 340 -16.82 9.67 15.73
C GLU A 340 -15.37 10.03 15.39
N THR A 341 -14.42 9.29 15.96
CA THR A 341 -12.99 9.58 15.83
C THR A 341 -12.46 9.20 14.45
N ILE A 342 -12.84 8.03 13.88
CA ILE A 342 -12.35 7.63 12.57
C ILE A 342 -12.94 8.48 11.45
N ALA A 343 -14.14 9.06 11.65
CA ALA A 343 -14.77 9.99 10.73
C ALA A 343 -14.17 11.41 10.79
N ASP A 344 -13.46 11.75 11.87
CA ASP A 344 -12.78 13.03 12.03
C ASP A 344 -11.38 12.96 11.39
N ASP A 345 -11.31 13.26 10.10
CA ASP A 345 -10.07 13.32 9.31
C ASP A 345 -9.18 12.06 9.46
N LEU A 346 -9.81 10.88 9.51
CA LEU A 346 -9.11 9.59 9.65
C LEU A 346 -8.22 9.55 10.92
N ASN A 347 -8.72 10.01 12.05
CA ASN A 347 -7.98 10.01 13.30
C ASN A 347 -7.76 8.58 13.84
N THR A 348 -6.83 7.87 13.20
CA THR A 348 -6.49 6.48 13.51
C THR A 348 -6.02 6.31 14.95
N SER A 349 -5.25 7.26 15.49
CA SER A 349 -4.74 7.14 16.86
C SER A 349 -5.85 7.22 17.90
N GLY A 350 -6.85 8.10 17.70
CA GLY A 350 -8.01 8.18 18.57
C GLY A 350 -8.91 6.95 18.48
N ALA A 351 -9.18 6.47 17.26
CA ALA A 351 -9.95 5.24 17.01
C ALA A 351 -9.31 4.01 17.66
N LEU A 352 -8.00 3.83 17.56
CA LEU A 352 -7.25 2.80 18.28
C LEU A 352 -7.35 2.97 19.81
N GLY A 353 -7.36 4.20 20.31
CA GLY A 353 -7.58 4.48 21.74
C GLY A 353 -8.90 3.94 22.25
N HIS A 354 -10.01 4.12 21.53
CA HIS A 354 -11.32 3.55 21.86
C HIS A 354 -11.32 2.02 21.77
N MET A 355 -10.69 1.46 20.75
CA MET A 355 -10.55 0.00 20.59
C MET A 355 -9.80 -0.61 21.79
N PHE A 356 -8.64 -0.07 22.19
CA PHE A 356 -7.86 -0.59 23.31
C PHE A 356 -8.49 -0.31 24.68
N SER A 357 -9.34 0.72 24.81
CA SER A 357 -10.16 0.93 25.99
C SER A 357 -11.18 -0.21 26.17
N LEU A 358 -11.78 -0.67 25.07
CA LEU A 358 -12.65 -1.85 25.09
C LEU A 358 -11.86 -3.13 25.41
N VAL A 359 -10.68 -3.32 24.82
CA VAL A 359 -9.78 -4.46 25.13
C VAL A 359 -9.53 -4.53 26.63
N LYS A 360 -9.21 -3.41 27.28
CA LYS A 360 -8.95 -3.34 28.72
C LYS A 360 -10.19 -3.69 29.55
N ALA A 361 -11.34 -3.06 29.22
CA ALA A 361 -12.59 -3.29 29.95
C ALA A 361 -13.06 -4.76 29.84
N THR A 362 -12.97 -5.32 28.61
CA THR A 362 -13.41 -6.70 28.35
C THR A 362 -12.50 -7.72 29.06
N ASN A 363 -11.17 -7.53 29.06
CA ASN A 363 -10.29 -8.41 29.82
C ASN A 363 -10.59 -8.38 31.32
N ALA A 364 -10.83 -7.19 31.88
CA ALA A 364 -11.20 -7.06 33.29
C ALA A 364 -12.52 -7.79 33.62
N ALA A 365 -13.54 -7.67 32.76
CA ALA A 365 -14.81 -8.37 32.92
C ALA A 365 -14.65 -9.90 32.81
N LEU A 366 -13.83 -10.39 31.88
CA LEU A 366 -13.50 -11.81 31.75
C LEU A 366 -12.78 -12.35 32.99
N ASP A 367 -11.78 -11.62 33.50
CA ASP A 367 -11.00 -12.02 34.68
C ASP A 367 -11.85 -12.10 35.94
N CYS A 368 -12.90 -11.27 36.05
CA CYS A 368 -13.85 -11.31 37.17
C CYS A 368 -15.06 -12.25 36.94
N GLY A 369 -15.17 -12.90 35.79
CA GLY A 369 -16.34 -13.73 35.45
C GLY A 369 -17.63 -12.94 35.24
N ASN A 370 -17.53 -11.64 34.95
CA ASN A 370 -18.65 -10.68 34.85
C ASN A 370 -19.07 -10.39 33.40
N LEU A 371 -18.63 -11.18 32.42
CA LEU A 371 -19.00 -11.02 31.01
C LEU A 371 -20.01 -12.09 30.60
N ALA A 372 -21.23 -11.66 30.24
CA ALA A 372 -22.23 -12.58 29.72
C ALA A 372 -21.87 -13.09 28.31
N SER A 373 -22.25 -14.32 27.97
CA SER A 373 -21.96 -14.94 26.67
C SER A 373 -22.48 -14.08 25.50
N GLY A 374 -23.69 -13.51 25.61
CA GLY A 374 -24.24 -12.61 24.61
C GLY A 374 -23.46 -11.31 24.44
N GLU A 375 -22.85 -10.79 25.52
CA GLU A 375 -21.96 -9.62 25.44
C GLU A 375 -20.62 -9.98 24.79
N ALA A 376 -20.06 -11.16 25.15
CA ALA A 376 -18.85 -11.66 24.51
C ALA A 376 -19.02 -11.81 23.00
N THR A 377 -20.16 -12.38 22.55
CA THR A 377 -20.51 -12.47 21.13
C THR A 377 -20.61 -11.10 20.45
N ALA A 378 -21.27 -10.13 21.09
CA ALA A 378 -21.41 -8.80 20.52
C ALA A 378 -20.06 -8.06 20.42
N ILE A 379 -19.21 -8.18 21.44
CA ILE A 379 -17.88 -7.57 21.46
C ILE A 379 -16.97 -8.24 20.41
N LEU A 380 -17.01 -9.56 20.28
CA LEU A 380 -16.25 -10.29 19.26
C LEU A 380 -16.67 -9.85 17.86
N ALA A 381 -17.98 -9.77 17.59
CA ALA A 381 -18.50 -9.29 16.31
C ALA A 381 -18.04 -7.86 16.01
N TRP A 382 -18.00 -6.98 17.00
CA TRP A 382 -17.50 -5.62 16.84
C TRP A 382 -16.00 -5.60 16.50
N PHE A 383 -15.17 -6.41 17.16
CA PHE A 383 -13.74 -6.50 16.82
C PHE A 383 -13.54 -6.98 15.38
N HIS A 384 -14.30 -7.96 14.92
CA HIS A 384 -14.23 -8.40 13.52
C HIS A 384 -14.69 -7.30 12.53
N ASP A 385 -15.73 -6.52 12.88
CA ASP A 385 -16.19 -5.43 12.02
C ASP A 385 -15.13 -4.31 11.90
N VAL A 386 -14.57 -3.85 13.02
CA VAL A 386 -13.54 -2.81 12.97
C VAL A 386 -12.20 -3.31 12.40
N ASP A 387 -11.92 -4.61 12.48
CA ASP A 387 -10.72 -5.20 11.88
C ASP A 387 -10.76 -5.20 10.33
N ARG A 388 -11.93 -5.02 9.73
CA ARG A 388 -12.03 -4.75 8.29
C ARG A 388 -11.20 -3.51 7.90
N ILE A 389 -11.05 -2.54 8.82
CA ILE A 389 -10.20 -1.36 8.65
C ILE A 389 -8.74 -1.69 8.95
N TRP A 390 -8.48 -2.37 10.07
CA TRP A 390 -7.13 -2.52 10.59
C TRP A 390 -6.36 -3.69 10.00
N ALA A 391 -7.03 -4.80 9.70
CA ALA A 391 -6.44 -6.06 9.25
C ALA A 391 -5.33 -6.59 10.21
N LEU A 392 -5.59 -6.53 11.52
CA LEU A 392 -4.67 -6.97 12.58
C LEU A 392 -4.96 -8.37 13.08
N LEU A 393 -6.23 -8.79 13.04
CA LEU A 393 -6.64 -10.11 13.50
C LEU A 393 -6.18 -11.17 12.50
N PRO A 394 -5.98 -12.42 12.97
CA PRO A 394 -5.81 -13.53 12.05
C PRO A 394 -7.02 -13.56 11.11
N ARG A 395 -6.80 -13.52 9.82
CA ARG A 395 -7.89 -13.83 8.89
C ARG A 395 -8.21 -15.32 9.13
N GLU A 396 -9.50 -15.66 9.21
CA GLU A 396 -9.87 -17.03 8.87
C GLU A 396 -9.22 -17.29 7.52
N GLN A 397 -8.21 -18.16 7.52
CA GLN A 397 -7.54 -18.51 6.29
C GLN A 397 -8.63 -19.19 5.47
N GLN A 398 -9.12 -18.53 4.43
CA GLN A 398 -10.01 -19.17 3.47
C GLN A 398 -9.22 -20.35 2.93
N LEU A 399 -9.47 -21.51 3.52
CA LEU A 399 -8.87 -22.74 3.05
C LEU A 399 -9.40 -22.97 1.64
N VAL A 400 -8.50 -23.14 0.70
CA VAL A 400 -8.83 -23.58 -0.64
C VAL A 400 -8.83 -25.10 -0.62
N GLU A 401 -9.93 -25.68 -1.02
CA GLU A 401 -10.05 -27.10 -1.26
C GLU A 401 -9.75 -27.35 -2.74
N ARG A 402 -8.74 -28.15 -3.00
CA ARG A 402 -8.42 -28.66 -4.35
C ARG A 402 -8.44 -30.18 -4.32
N THR A 403 -8.69 -30.80 -5.43
CA THR A 403 -8.58 -32.25 -5.60
C THR A 403 -7.31 -32.60 -6.35
N ILE A 404 -6.62 -33.66 -5.90
CA ILE A 404 -5.46 -34.23 -6.56
C ILE A 404 -5.82 -35.66 -6.98
N GLU A 405 -5.71 -35.98 -8.24
CA GLU A 405 -5.89 -37.34 -8.74
C GLU A 405 -4.54 -38.05 -8.79
N ILE A 406 -4.40 -39.16 -8.05
CA ILE A 406 -3.19 -39.97 -7.97
C ILE A 406 -3.55 -41.43 -8.12
N ASN A 407 -3.02 -42.09 -9.16
CA ASN A 407 -3.26 -43.50 -9.43
C ASN A 407 -4.74 -43.89 -9.45
N GLY A 408 -5.61 -43.00 -9.98
CA GLY A 408 -7.06 -43.19 -10.05
C GLY A 408 -7.82 -42.93 -8.73
N ALA A 409 -7.14 -42.51 -7.68
CA ALA A 409 -7.77 -42.07 -6.41
C ALA A 409 -7.83 -40.52 -6.40
N VAL A 410 -8.99 -39.98 -6.04
CA VAL A 410 -9.19 -38.54 -5.81
C VAL A 410 -8.88 -38.24 -4.33
N LEU A 411 -7.88 -37.43 -4.08
CA LEU A 411 -7.44 -37.02 -2.76
C LEU A 411 -7.80 -35.55 -2.50
N GLU A 412 -8.19 -35.26 -1.26
CA GLU A 412 -8.42 -33.88 -0.81
C GLU A 412 -7.09 -33.17 -0.55
N ALA A 413 -6.96 -31.96 -1.06
CA ALA A 413 -5.82 -31.09 -0.80
C ALA A 413 -6.35 -29.76 -0.27
N VAL A 414 -6.09 -29.47 1.00
CA VAL A 414 -6.70 -28.35 1.73
C VAL A 414 -5.61 -27.47 2.34
N GLY A 415 -5.70 -26.17 2.12
CA GLY A 415 -4.79 -25.21 2.73
C GLY A 415 -5.06 -23.79 2.29
N ILE A 416 -4.25 -22.84 2.75
CA ILE A 416 -4.32 -21.46 2.29
C ILE A 416 -3.92 -21.35 0.82
N PRO A 417 -4.43 -20.35 0.07
CA PRO A 417 -4.04 -20.15 -1.32
C PRO A 417 -2.52 -20.08 -1.49
N ILE A 418 -1.98 -20.90 -2.36
CA ILE A 418 -0.57 -20.91 -2.78
C ILE A 418 -0.50 -20.80 -4.31
N SER A 419 0.65 -20.37 -4.83
CA SER A 419 0.85 -20.31 -6.28
C SER A 419 0.71 -21.69 -6.93
N ASP A 420 0.35 -21.72 -8.20
CA ASP A 420 0.20 -22.98 -8.93
C ASP A 420 1.52 -23.78 -8.97
N ASP A 421 2.68 -23.14 -9.10
CA ASP A 421 4.00 -23.78 -8.97
C ASP A 421 4.21 -24.49 -7.61
N ASN A 422 3.72 -23.88 -6.53
CA ASN A 422 3.82 -24.50 -5.21
C ASN A 422 2.80 -25.64 -5.06
N PHE A 423 1.63 -25.50 -5.65
CA PHE A 423 0.64 -26.56 -5.67
C PHE A 423 1.11 -27.77 -6.53
N GLU A 424 1.81 -27.54 -7.64
CA GLU A 424 2.48 -28.59 -8.41
C GLU A 424 3.52 -29.36 -7.57
N LEU A 425 4.28 -28.69 -6.73
CA LEU A 425 5.22 -29.34 -5.80
C LEU A 425 4.48 -30.18 -4.74
N VAL A 426 3.33 -29.72 -4.24
CA VAL A 426 2.47 -30.51 -3.33
C VAL A 426 2.00 -31.77 -4.05
N THR A 427 1.48 -31.62 -5.27
CA THR A 427 0.98 -32.74 -6.10
C THR A 427 2.10 -33.74 -6.40
N ALA A 428 3.28 -33.27 -6.83
CA ALA A 428 4.43 -34.13 -7.11
C ALA A 428 4.89 -34.90 -5.86
N ARG A 429 4.87 -34.26 -4.68
CA ARG A 429 5.21 -34.95 -3.43
C ARG A 429 4.17 -36.02 -3.06
N MET A 430 2.89 -35.77 -3.29
CA MET A 430 1.84 -36.75 -3.07
C MET A 430 1.98 -37.94 -4.01
N GLN A 431 2.30 -37.71 -5.28
CA GLN A 431 2.58 -38.76 -6.27
C GLN A 431 3.78 -39.60 -5.84
N ALA A 432 4.92 -38.99 -5.49
CA ALA A 432 6.13 -39.70 -5.05
C ALA A 432 5.84 -40.62 -3.82
N ARG A 433 5.00 -40.18 -2.89
CA ARG A 433 4.58 -41.01 -1.79
C ARG A 433 3.72 -42.22 -2.19
N ALA A 434 2.79 -41.99 -3.11
CA ALA A 434 1.95 -43.06 -3.65
C ALA A 434 2.79 -44.11 -4.37
N ASP A 435 3.82 -43.70 -5.05
CA ASP A 435 4.79 -44.56 -5.76
C ASP A 435 5.85 -45.16 -4.81
N ARG A 436 5.77 -44.88 -3.49
CA ARG A 436 6.71 -45.29 -2.44
C ARG A 436 8.15 -44.75 -2.65
N ASP A 437 8.33 -43.72 -3.44
CA ASP A 437 9.63 -43.02 -3.55
C ASP A 437 9.72 -41.94 -2.42
N PHE A 438 10.05 -42.41 -1.25
CA PHE A 438 10.16 -41.58 -0.06
C PHE A 438 11.33 -40.58 -0.15
N VAL A 439 12.39 -40.92 -0.91
CA VAL A 439 13.53 -40.02 -1.12
C VAL A 439 13.13 -38.81 -1.95
N ALA A 440 12.38 -39.02 -3.03
CA ALA A 440 11.84 -37.91 -3.83
C ALA A 440 10.83 -37.11 -3.04
N ALA A 441 9.93 -37.77 -2.28
CA ALA A 441 8.93 -37.10 -1.45
C ALA A 441 9.55 -36.18 -0.39
N ASP A 442 10.63 -36.60 0.27
CA ASP A 442 11.34 -35.79 1.28
C ASP A 442 12.06 -34.60 0.63
N LYS A 443 12.71 -34.79 -0.52
CA LYS A 443 13.31 -33.66 -1.27
C LYS A 443 12.26 -32.59 -1.66
N LEU A 444 11.09 -33.02 -2.07
CA LEU A 444 9.99 -32.10 -2.44
C LEU A 444 9.42 -31.40 -1.20
N ARG A 445 9.29 -32.12 -0.08
CA ARG A 445 8.93 -31.52 1.20
C ARG A 445 9.93 -30.46 1.62
N ASP A 446 11.24 -30.74 1.56
CA ASP A 446 12.28 -29.78 1.93
C ASP A 446 12.26 -28.52 1.02
N ARG A 447 11.92 -28.70 -0.27
CA ARG A 447 11.73 -27.56 -1.19
C ARG A 447 10.52 -26.70 -0.80
N LEU A 448 9.42 -27.33 -0.38
CA LEU A 448 8.23 -26.61 0.10
C LEU A 448 8.51 -25.90 1.42
N VAL A 449 9.20 -26.55 2.37
CA VAL A 449 9.61 -25.95 3.64
C VAL A 449 10.51 -24.71 3.42
N LYS A 450 11.46 -24.78 2.48
CA LYS A 450 12.26 -23.61 2.08
C LYS A 450 11.45 -22.46 1.49
N ARG A 451 10.24 -22.73 1.00
CA ARG A 451 9.27 -21.74 0.52
C ARG A 451 8.23 -21.36 1.60
N GLY A 452 8.46 -21.74 2.85
CA GLY A 452 7.56 -21.47 3.97
C GLY A 452 6.28 -22.29 3.95
N ILE A 453 6.24 -23.44 3.25
CA ILE A 453 5.06 -24.31 3.17
C ILE A 453 5.35 -25.61 3.89
N SER A 454 4.62 -25.88 4.98
CA SER A 454 4.64 -27.17 5.69
C SER A 454 3.45 -28.02 5.28
N LEU A 455 3.63 -29.34 5.24
CA LEU A 455 2.62 -30.31 4.85
C LEU A 455 2.27 -31.24 6.00
N GLU A 456 0.99 -31.47 6.18
CA GLU A 456 0.41 -32.47 7.08
C GLU A 456 -0.37 -33.50 6.25
N ASP A 457 0.02 -34.78 6.36
CA ASP A 457 -0.72 -35.89 5.72
C ASP A 457 -1.98 -36.19 6.53
N THR A 458 -3.12 -36.29 5.87
CA THR A 458 -4.42 -36.61 6.45
C THR A 458 -4.94 -37.93 5.93
N ALA A 459 -5.95 -38.49 6.57
CA ALA A 459 -6.57 -39.76 6.14
C ALA A 459 -7.20 -39.66 4.72
N LYS A 460 -7.54 -38.44 4.26
CA LYS A 460 -8.19 -38.15 2.96
C LYS A 460 -7.28 -37.53 1.93
N GLY A 461 -6.05 -37.14 2.29
CA GLY A 461 -5.12 -36.50 1.38
C GLY A 461 -4.04 -35.70 2.11
N VAL A 462 -3.92 -34.38 1.82
CA VAL A 462 -2.90 -33.51 2.39
C VAL A 462 -3.50 -32.17 2.82
N ARG A 463 -3.02 -31.68 3.96
CA ARG A 463 -3.23 -30.28 4.36
C ARG A 463 -1.90 -29.55 4.31
N TRP A 464 -1.91 -28.30 3.82
CA TRP A 464 -0.73 -27.47 3.90
C TRP A 464 -0.98 -26.21 4.71
N HIS A 465 0.09 -25.76 5.35
CA HIS A 465 0.14 -24.51 6.09
C HIS A 465 1.24 -23.65 5.47
N VAL A 466 0.99 -22.37 5.32
CA VAL A 466 2.05 -21.41 4.94
C VAL A 466 2.57 -20.80 6.22
N ASP A 467 3.84 -21.01 6.52
CA ASP A 467 4.49 -20.38 7.66
C ASP A 467 4.72 -18.89 7.30
N VAL A 468 3.87 -18.02 7.84
CA VAL A 468 3.96 -16.58 7.67
C VAL A 468 5.07 -15.98 8.54
N SER A 469 5.65 -16.78 9.43
CA SER A 469 6.79 -16.41 10.26
C SER A 469 8.10 -16.80 9.56
N GLY A 470 8.50 -16.10 8.50
CA GLY A 470 9.71 -16.38 7.72
C GLY A 470 10.90 -16.92 8.50
N ARG A 471 11.03 -18.25 8.55
CA ARG A 471 12.30 -18.91 8.82
C ARG A 471 12.94 -19.24 7.48
N SER A 472 13.76 -18.32 7.00
CA SER A 472 14.86 -18.69 6.12
C SER A 472 16.03 -19.14 7.00
N GLY A 473 16.29 -20.45 7.02
CA GLY A 473 17.58 -20.93 7.43
C GLY A 473 18.63 -20.65 6.34
#